data_8d74e98b44771792436b762473893d32
#
_entry.id   8d74e98b44771792436b762473893d32
#
_cell.length_a   1.000
_cell.length_b   1.000
_cell.length_c   1.000
_cell.angle_alpha   90.00
_cell.angle_beta   90.00
_cell.angle_gamma   90.00
#
_symmetry.space_group_name_H-M   'P 1'
#
loop_
_entity.id
_entity.type
_entity.pdbx_description
1 polymer ?
#
loop_
_entity_poly.entity_id
_entity_poly.type
_entity_poly.pdbx_seq_one_letter_code
_entity_poly.pdbx_strand_id
1 'polypeptide(L)'
;ILILLIISVFMISCSDGKHADFEKNTEIAKKYLKLHEVEDAESMFAYLHEDIQWHMPVYGMEMGGIDEVKAAILGYQSEFDNMKFTANYWLPGVDTDTGKLDGSTRVYGTWVSTHVKTGKEAKLTTYHSFEFKDGKIISGGDWFDLGGMMNALLPQSLEKGSLVGLHALNVKLKNGATSEEFKDYFINEFIPKYESAYKGATLHLVDGIRGKNEGSLGMMWIFDSNEARNLYFEENGQPTKLNQEIGESLNGVNEGLSKLGNWTSQYTDWEIN
;
A
#
# COMPACT_ATOMS: atom_id res chain seq x y z
N ILE A 1 -6.96 37.93 74.25
CA ILE A 1 -7.71 37.05 73.37
C ILE A 1 -6.97 37.04 71.99
N LEU A 2 -6.25 35.95 71.74
CA LEU A 2 -5.46 35.77 70.53
C LEU A 2 -6.34 35.09 69.49
N ILE A 3 -6.73 35.79 68.43
CA ILE A 3 -7.51 35.25 67.35
C ILE A 3 -6.51 34.61 66.36
N LEU A 4 -6.49 33.26 66.33
CA LEU A 4 -5.71 32.50 65.37
C LEU A 4 -6.48 32.50 64.06
N LEU A 5 -6.05 33.25 63.03
CA LEU A 5 -6.59 33.25 61.68
C LEU A 5 -6.01 32.04 60.94
N ILE A 6 -6.79 30.98 60.83
CA ILE A 6 -6.44 29.81 59.96
C ILE A 6 -6.69 30.21 58.54
N ILE A 7 -5.65 30.58 57.80
CA ILE A 7 -5.67 30.73 56.33
C ILE A 7 -5.60 29.34 55.73
N SER A 8 -6.77 28.82 55.33
CA SER A 8 -6.84 27.63 54.50
C SER A 8 -6.34 28.02 53.10
N VAL A 9 -5.09 27.70 52.82
CA VAL A 9 -4.57 27.78 51.42
C VAL A 9 -5.21 26.66 50.62
N PHE A 10 -6.26 27.01 49.90
CA PHE A 10 -6.74 26.14 48.80
C PHE A 10 -5.62 26.12 47.76
N MET A 11 -4.85 25.04 47.75
CA MET A 11 -4.00 24.70 46.65
C MET A 11 -4.93 24.38 45.48
N ILE A 12 -5.26 25.40 44.67
CA ILE A 12 -5.81 25.17 43.34
C ILE A 12 -4.67 24.56 42.56
N SER A 13 -4.63 23.23 42.54
CA SER A 13 -3.84 22.49 41.58
C SER A 13 -4.40 22.90 40.21
N CYS A 14 -3.72 23.78 39.49
CA CYS A 14 -3.90 23.91 38.07
C CYS A 14 -3.59 22.51 37.50
N SER A 15 -4.63 21.72 37.20
CA SER A 15 -4.45 20.58 36.33
C SER A 15 -3.92 21.15 35.02
N ASP A 16 -2.88 20.55 34.43
CA ASP A 16 -2.23 20.98 33.18
C ASP A 16 -3.15 20.94 31.96
N GLY A 17 -4.48 21.07 32.14
CA GLY A 17 -5.46 21.08 31.08
C GLY A 17 -5.53 19.75 30.29
N LYS A 18 -5.04 18.64 30.87
CA LYS A 18 -5.09 17.30 30.26
C LYS A 18 -5.95 16.36 31.11
N HIS A 19 -6.61 15.40 30.50
CA HIS A 19 -7.26 14.30 31.19
C HIS A 19 -6.22 13.38 31.84
N ALA A 20 -6.55 12.77 32.99
CA ALA A 20 -5.62 11.93 33.73
C ALA A 20 -5.07 10.74 32.91
N ASP A 21 -5.87 10.19 32.00
CA ASP A 21 -5.49 9.04 31.17
C ASP A 21 -4.79 9.43 29.85
N PHE A 22 -4.72 10.72 29.51
CA PHE A 22 -4.19 11.16 28.22
C PHE A 22 -2.75 10.67 27.96
N GLU A 23 -1.85 10.83 28.91
CA GLU A 23 -0.43 10.42 28.76
C GLU A 23 -0.33 8.89 28.58
N LYS A 24 -1.04 8.12 29.42
CA LYS A 24 -1.08 6.65 29.33
C LYS A 24 -1.63 6.18 27.98
N ASN A 25 -2.73 6.75 27.53
CA ASN A 25 -3.38 6.38 26.28
C ASN A 25 -2.55 6.79 25.06
N THR A 26 -1.88 7.94 25.11
CA THR A 26 -0.94 8.37 24.10
C THR A 26 0.23 7.37 23.96
N GLU A 27 0.77 6.85 25.05
CA GLU A 27 1.81 5.83 25.00
C GLU A 27 1.33 4.50 24.38
N ILE A 28 0.07 4.13 24.59
CA ILE A 28 -0.55 2.97 23.91
C ILE A 28 -0.61 3.22 22.41
N ALA A 29 -1.11 4.38 21.97
CA ALA A 29 -1.18 4.73 20.56
C ALA A 29 0.20 4.77 19.87
N LYS A 30 1.22 5.32 20.54
CA LYS A 30 2.60 5.32 20.04
C LYS A 30 3.14 3.91 19.81
N LYS A 31 2.92 3.02 20.78
CA LYS A 31 3.34 1.61 20.67
C LYS A 31 2.61 0.91 19.52
N TYR A 32 1.30 1.14 19.38
CA TYR A 32 0.50 0.61 18.31
C TYR A 32 1.01 1.05 16.92
N LEU A 33 1.25 2.36 16.73
CA LEU A 33 1.81 2.86 15.47
C LEU A 33 3.23 2.34 15.22
N LYS A 34 4.04 2.15 16.26
CA LYS A 34 5.39 1.59 16.13
C LYS A 34 5.39 0.13 15.63
N LEU A 35 4.37 -0.63 15.93
CA LEU A 35 4.24 -2.01 15.45
C LEU A 35 3.97 -2.09 13.94
N HIS A 36 3.37 -1.05 13.33
CA HIS A 36 3.33 -0.93 11.87
C HIS A 36 4.74 -0.79 11.27
N GLU A 37 5.62 -0.02 11.91
CA GLU A 37 6.99 0.19 11.40
C GLU A 37 7.84 -1.08 11.43
N VAL A 38 7.50 -2.05 12.27
CA VAL A 38 8.21 -3.33 12.39
C VAL A 38 7.39 -4.50 11.85
N GLU A 39 6.25 -4.19 11.21
CA GLU A 39 5.37 -5.14 10.53
C GLU A 39 4.86 -6.29 11.43
N ASP A 40 4.64 -5.99 12.71
CA ASP A 40 4.15 -6.96 13.70
C ASP A 40 2.63 -6.83 13.90
N ALA A 41 1.85 -7.32 12.93
CA ALA A 41 0.38 -7.29 12.94
C ALA A 41 -0.20 -8.03 14.16
N GLU A 42 0.36 -9.16 14.53
CA GLU A 42 -0.16 -9.97 15.66
C GLU A 42 -0.08 -9.20 16.98
N SER A 43 1.04 -8.52 17.24
CA SER A 43 1.17 -7.66 18.40
C SER A 43 0.22 -6.45 18.35
N MET A 44 -0.09 -5.92 17.15
CA MET A 44 -1.07 -4.84 17.00
C MET A 44 -2.47 -5.26 17.42
N PHE A 45 -2.89 -6.50 17.08
CA PHE A 45 -4.22 -7.01 17.43
C PHE A 45 -4.47 -7.04 18.93
N ALA A 46 -3.43 -7.21 19.75
CA ALA A 46 -3.55 -7.19 21.20
C ALA A 46 -3.99 -5.82 21.77
N TYR A 47 -3.76 -4.73 21.03
CA TYR A 47 -4.16 -3.38 21.39
C TYR A 47 -5.61 -3.05 21.04
N LEU A 48 -6.28 -3.87 20.22
CA LEU A 48 -7.64 -3.63 19.76
C LEU A 48 -8.66 -4.20 20.76
N HIS A 49 -9.73 -3.44 21.03
CA HIS A 49 -10.88 -3.94 21.76
C HIS A 49 -11.75 -4.79 20.83
N GLU A 50 -12.42 -5.81 21.33
CA GLU A 50 -13.29 -6.70 20.53
C GLU A 50 -14.45 -5.97 19.85
N ASP A 51 -14.98 -4.93 20.49
CA ASP A 51 -16.07 -4.07 19.98
C ASP A 51 -15.55 -2.84 19.20
N ILE A 52 -14.34 -2.86 18.71
CA ILE A 52 -13.76 -1.69 18.03
C ILE A 52 -14.62 -1.21 16.86
N GLN A 53 -14.73 0.11 16.73
CA GLN A 53 -15.34 0.79 15.58
C GLN A 53 -14.35 1.78 14.99
N TRP A 54 -13.96 1.62 13.73
CA TRP A 54 -12.89 2.38 13.11
C TRP A 54 -13.32 3.05 11.81
N HIS A 55 -13.09 4.36 11.71
CA HIS A 55 -13.24 5.08 10.45
C HIS A 55 -12.09 4.73 9.50
N MET A 56 -12.43 3.99 8.44
CA MET A 56 -11.48 3.67 7.37
C MET A 56 -11.38 4.83 6.38
N PRO A 57 -10.20 5.11 5.81
CA PRO A 57 -10.01 6.17 4.81
C PRO A 57 -10.46 5.72 3.41
N VAL A 58 -11.56 4.97 3.33
CA VAL A 58 -12.10 4.37 2.11
C VAL A 58 -13.41 5.02 1.74
N TYR A 59 -13.53 5.53 0.51
CA TYR A 59 -14.75 6.17 0.02
C TYR A 59 -15.96 5.22 0.07
N GLY A 60 -17.05 5.70 0.68
CA GLY A 60 -18.31 4.96 0.77
C GLY A 60 -18.33 3.82 1.80
N MET A 61 -17.24 3.63 2.57
CA MET A 61 -17.19 2.67 3.66
C MET A 61 -17.73 3.29 4.95
N GLU A 62 -18.59 2.57 5.65
CA GLU A 62 -18.97 2.89 7.02
C GLU A 62 -17.85 2.50 8.01
N MET A 63 -18.11 2.62 9.31
CA MET A 63 -17.12 2.20 10.31
C MET A 63 -16.86 0.68 10.21
N GLY A 64 -15.60 0.29 10.21
CA GLY A 64 -15.19 -1.13 10.25
C GLY A 64 -15.11 -1.66 11.67
N GLY A 65 -15.49 -2.92 11.87
CA GLY A 65 -15.32 -3.67 13.11
C GLY A 65 -13.94 -4.33 13.20
N ILE A 66 -13.81 -5.26 14.15
CA ILE A 66 -12.51 -5.88 14.48
C ILE A 66 -11.90 -6.64 13.29
N ASP A 67 -12.70 -7.31 12.47
CA ASP A 67 -12.20 -8.10 11.35
C ASP A 67 -11.72 -7.20 10.21
N GLU A 68 -12.43 -6.12 9.89
CA GLU A 68 -12.03 -5.12 8.91
C GLU A 68 -10.76 -4.39 9.33
N VAL A 69 -10.63 -4.05 10.62
CA VAL A 69 -9.41 -3.40 11.15
C VAL A 69 -8.19 -4.32 11.02
N LYS A 70 -8.34 -5.60 11.39
CA LYS A 70 -7.27 -6.59 11.25
C LYS A 70 -6.88 -6.79 9.78
N ALA A 71 -7.87 -6.90 8.90
CA ALA A 71 -7.63 -7.02 7.46
C ALA A 71 -6.88 -5.80 6.90
N ALA A 72 -7.23 -4.58 7.32
CA ALA A 72 -6.55 -3.36 6.92
C ALA A 72 -5.09 -3.32 7.40
N ILE A 73 -4.81 -3.71 8.64
CA ILE A 73 -3.45 -3.80 9.19
C ILE A 73 -2.60 -4.75 8.34
N LEU A 74 -3.10 -5.97 8.08
CA LEU A 74 -2.41 -6.96 7.26
C LEU A 74 -2.21 -6.45 5.82
N GLY A 75 -3.22 -5.79 5.25
CA GLY A 75 -3.14 -5.18 3.92
C GLY A 75 -2.02 -4.15 3.83
N TYR A 76 -1.98 -3.18 4.75
CA TYR A 76 -0.91 -2.17 4.76
C TYR A 76 0.48 -2.80 4.92
N GLN A 77 0.65 -3.79 5.81
CA GLN A 77 1.93 -4.46 6.01
C GLN A 77 2.34 -5.38 4.85
N SER A 78 1.40 -5.80 4.00
CA SER A 78 1.70 -6.56 2.79
C SER A 78 2.01 -5.69 1.57
N GLU A 79 1.44 -4.48 1.52
CA GLU A 79 1.59 -3.56 0.39
C GLU A 79 2.74 -2.56 0.55
N PHE A 80 3.21 -2.35 1.79
CA PHE A 80 4.23 -1.34 2.09
C PHE A 80 5.35 -1.89 2.96
N ASP A 81 6.58 -1.71 2.52
CA ASP A 81 7.82 -1.96 3.26
C ASP A 81 8.39 -0.65 3.83
N ASN A 82 9.31 -0.79 4.79
CA ASN A 82 10.09 0.33 5.35
C ASN A 82 9.21 1.45 5.93
N MET A 83 8.07 1.09 6.47
CA MET A 83 7.12 2.04 7.05
C MET A 83 7.74 2.80 8.23
N LYS A 84 7.61 4.12 8.21
CA LYS A 84 8.09 4.99 9.28
C LYS A 84 7.12 6.12 9.53
N PHE A 85 6.69 6.26 10.78
CA PHE A 85 5.82 7.34 11.23
C PHE A 85 6.60 8.43 11.95
N THR A 86 6.37 9.67 11.56
CA THR A 86 6.89 10.85 12.26
C THR A 86 5.72 11.70 12.73
N ALA A 87 5.50 11.72 14.03
CA ALA A 87 4.46 12.53 14.64
C ALA A 87 4.88 14.02 14.69
N ASN A 88 3.99 14.90 14.29
CA ASN A 88 4.15 16.34 14.44
C ASN A 88 3.57 16.82 15.79
N TYR A 89 2.34 16.38 16.09
CA TYR A 89 1.60 16.79 17.28
C TYR A 89 0.83 15.62 17.86
N TRP A 90 0.88 15.47 19.18
CA TRP A 90 -0.04 14.65 19.97
C TRP A 90 -0.95 15.57 20.75
N LEU A 91 -2.25 15.47 20.53
CA LEU A 91 -3.25 16.34 21.11
C LEU A 91 -4.29 15.54 21.89
N PRO A 92 -4.79 16.08 23.01
CA PRO A 92 -5.89 15.45 23.72
C PRO A 92 -7.18 15.53 22.90
N GLY A 93 -8.00 14.49 23.01
CA GLY A 93 -9.34 14.49 22.48
C GLY A 93 -10.36 15.02 23.48
N VAL A 94 -11.58 15.15 23.00
CA VAL A 94 -12.72 15.63 23.77
C VAL A 94 -13.93 14.74 23.50
N ASP A 95 -14.73 14.54 24.52
CA ASP A 95 -16.05 13.96 24.43
C ASP A 95 -16.94 14.88 23.56
N THR A 96 -17.59 14.32 22.56
CA THR A 96 -18.31 15.06 21.53
C THR A 96 -19.57 15.75 22.04
N ASP A 97 -20.18 15.23 23.12
CA ASP A 97 -21.42 15.77 23.68
C ASP A 97 -21.14 16.92 24.65
N THR A 98 -20.07 16.80 25.43
CA THR A 98 -19.76 17.74 26.51
C THR A 98 -18.62 18.71 26.18
N GLY A 99 -17.80 18.40 25.16
CA GLY A 99 -16.59 19.15 24.82
C GLY A 99 -15.48 19.05 25.85
N LYS A 100 -15.60 18.19 26.86
CA LYS A 100 -14.59 18.00 27.90
C LYS A 100 -13.54 16.99 27.44
N LEU A 101 -12.32 17.17 27.95
CA LEU A 101 -11.24 16.19 27.74
C LEU A 101 -11.66 14.82 28.26
N ASP A 102 -11.49 13.76 27.44
CA ASP A 102 -11.98 12.41 27.69
C ASP A 102 -10.87 11.33 27.79
N GLY A 103 -9.62 11.75 27.69
CA GLY A 103 -8.47 10.85 27.72
C GLY A 103 -8.14 10.23 26.35
N SER A 104 -8.95 10.48 25.32
CA SER A 104 -8.60 10.09 23.95
C SER A 104 -7.39 10.89 23.43
N THR A 105 -6.73 10.37 22.39
CA THR A 105 -5.56 11.01 21.80
C THR A 105 -5.70 11.12 20.28
N ARG A 106 -5.11 12.16 19.76
CA ARG A 106 -5.09 12.48 18.32
C ARG A 106 -3.67 12.79 17.90
N VAL A 107 -3.31 12.35 16.69
CA VAL A 107 -1.97 12.63 16.17
C VAL A 107 -2.05 13.09 14.71
N TYR A 108 -1.31 14.15 14.43
CA TYR A 108 -0.95 14.56 13.08
C TYR A 108 0.47 14.12 12.81
N GLY A 109 0.70 13.50 11.69
CA GLY A 109 2.01 12.98 11.35
C GLY A 109 2.16 12.67 9.86
N THR A 110 3.30 12.10 9.55
CA THR A 110 3.62 11.69 8.19
C THR A 110 4.14 10.27 8.21
N TRP A 111 3.54 9.42 7.41
CA TRP A 111 4.07 8.12 7.02
C TRP A 111 4.97 8.27 5.81
N VAL A 112 6.12 7.59 5.85
CA VAL A 112 6.97 7.35 4.70
C VAL A 112 7.13 5.84 4.59
N SER A 113 6.95 5.29 3.40
CA SER A 113 7.04 3.86 3.14
C SER A 113 7.43 3.59 1.69
N THR A 114 7.72 2.34 1.37
CA THR A 114 7.99 1.90 0.01
C THR A 114 6.86 0.96 -0.43
N HIS A 115 6.16 1.28 -1.51
CA HIS A 115 5.14 0.40 -2.06
C HIS A 115 5.80 -0.85 -2.67
N VAL A 116 5.46 -2.03 -2.17
CA VAL A 116 6.13 -3.31 -2.49
C VAL A 116 6.12 -3.59 -4.00
N LYS A 117 4.94 -3.46 -4.63
CA LYS A 117 4.78 -3.82 -6.05
C LYS A 117 5.54 -2.89 -7.01
N THR A 118 5.57 -1.58 -6.76
CA THR A 118 6.16 -0.61 -7.69
C THR A 118 7.53 -0.08 -7.26
N GLY A 119 7.91 -0.29 -6.00
CA GLY A 119 9.11 0.28 -5.41
C GLY A 119 9.08 1.80 -5.24
N LYS A 120 7.94 2.45 -5.51
CA LYS A 120 7.77 3.90 -5.34
C LYS A 120 7.70 4.26 -3.85
N GLU A 121 8.29 5.40 -3.47
CA GLU A 121 8.11 5.95 -2.14
C GLU A 121 6.72 6.55 -2.00
N ALA A 122 6.02 6.17 -0.92
CA ALA A 122 4.81 6.82 -0.46
C ALA A 122 5.15 7.79 0.68
N LYS A 123 4.74 9.05 0.55
CA LYS A 123 4.82 10.04 1.61
C LYS A 123 3.45 10.62 1.87
N LEU A 124 2.87 10.28 3.02
CA LEU A 124 1.47 10.50 3.31
C LEU A 124 1.30 11.29 4.60
N THR A 125 0.76 12.50 4.51
CA THR A 125 0.35 13.27 5.69
C THR A 125 -0.98 12.72 6.20
N THR A 126 -1.04 12.43 7.51
CA THR A 126 -2.17 11.75 8.11
C THR A 126 -2.64 12.43 9.39
N TYR A 127 -3.90 12.18 9.71
CA TYR A 127 -4.47 12.41 11.02
C TYR A 127 -5.07 11.09 11.52
N HIS A 128 -4.73 10.71 12.75
CA HIS A 128 -5.29 9.55 13.44
C HIS A 128 -5.93 9.98 14.75
N SER A 129 -7.04 9.37 15.11
CA SER A 129 -7.63 9.50 16.45
C SER A 129 -7.74 8.13 17.11
N PHE A 130 -7.65 8.10 18.43
CA PHE A 130 -7.73 6.88 19.23
C PHE A 130 -8.55 7.16 20.50
N GLU A 131 -9.60 6.38 20.69
CA GLU A 131 -10.40 6.32 21.91
C GLU A 131 -10.13 5.00 22.61
N PHE A 132 -10.22 5.00 23.94
CA PHE A 132 -9.77 3.86 24.74
C PHE A 132 -10.84 3.39 25.70
N LYS A 133 -10.93 2.06 25.83
CA LYS A 133 -11.72 1.38 26.85
C LYS A 133 -10.91 0.18 27.39
N ASP A 134 -10.87 0.02 28.70
CA ASP A 134 -10.15 -1.08 29.35
C ASP A 134 -8.67 -1.23 28.94
N GLY A 135 -8.02 -0.11 28.60
CA GLY A 135 -6.62 -0.08 28.15
C GLY A 135 -6.40 -0.53 26.71
N LYS A 136 -7.46 -0.67 25.91
CA LYS A 136 -7.45 -1.02 24.50
C LYS A 136 -8.10 0.07 23.67
N ILE A 137 -7.76 0.10 22.38
CA ILE A 137 -8.35 1.00 21.39
C ILE A 137 -9.75 0.48 21.04
N ILE A 138 -10.78 1.28 21.34
CA ILE A 138 -12.19 0.93 21.13
C ILE A 138 -12.80 1.66 19.94
N SER A 139 -12.30 2.85 19.63
CA SER A 139 -12.78 3.65 18.51
C SER A 139 -11.68 4.58 17.99
N GLY A 140 -11.90 5.14 16.82
CA GLY A 140 -11.01 6.10 16.20
C GLY A 140 -11.12 6.08 14.69
N GLY A 141 -10.02 6.45 14.04
CA GLY A 141 -9.98 6.41 12.59
C GLY A 141 -8.73 7.03 11.99
N ASP A 142 -8.65 6.83 10.68
CA ASP A 142 -7.60 7.31 9.82
C ASP A 142 -8.15 8.31 8.81
N TRP A 143 -7.53 9.47 8.70
CA TRP A 143 -7.89 10.49 7.72
C TRP A 143 -6.67 10.86 6.89
N PHE A 144 -6.68 10.45 5.65
CA PHE A 144 -5.68 10.76 4.64
C PHE A 144 -6.25 10.50 3.23
N ASP A 145 -5.55 10.97 2.23
CA ASP A 145 -5.94 10.76 0.84
C ASP A 145 -5.46 9.40 0.31
N LEU A 146 -6.19 8.33 0.69
CA LEU A 146 -5.90 6.97 0.19
C LEU A 146 -5.99 6.89 -1.33
N GLY A 147 -7.03 7.51 -1.92
CA GLY A 147 -7.25 7.47 -3.37
C GLY A 147 -6.12 8.14 -4.15
N GLY A 148 -5.71 9.34 -3.72
CA GLY A 148 -4.58 10.05 -4.33
C GLY A 148 -3.26 9.31 -4.15
N MET A 149 -3.02 8.73 -2.96
CA MET A 149 -1.84 7.90 -2.72
C MET A 149 -1.80 6.69 -3.65
N MET A 150 -2.87 5.91 -3.72
CA MET A 150 -2.92 4.73 -4.58
C MET A 150 -2.77 5.09 -6.06
N ASN A 151 -3.41 6.17 -6.52
CA ASN A 151 -3.23 6.64 -7.89
C ASN A 151 -1.78 7.05 -8.20
N ALA A 152 -1.06 7.63 -7.24
CA ALA A 152 0.34 8.00 -7.43
C ALA A 152 1.28 6.79 -7.43
N LEU A 153 0.96 5.75 -6.68
CA LEU A 153 1.79 4.57 -6.49
C LEU A 153 1.56 3.51 -7.55
N LEU A 154 0.29 3.29 -7.91
CA LEU A 154 -0.04 2.32 -8.95
C LEU A 154 0.46 2.78 -10.32
N PRO A 155 0.69 1.84 -11.24
CA PRO A 155 0.96 2.18 -12.63
C PRO A 155 -0.20 3.02 -13.13
N GLN A 156 0.12 4.21 -13.66
CA GLN A 156 -0.90 5.13 -14.16
C GLN A 156 -1.68 4.48 -15.31
N SER A 157 -2.98 4.77 -15.39
CA SER A 157 -3.74 4.61 -16.63
C SER A 157 -2.97 5.33 -17.75
N LEU A 158 -2.97 4.76 -18.95
CA LEU A 158 -2.28 5.32 -20.13
C LEU A 158 -2.37 6.86 -20.16
N GLU A 159 -1.26 7.52 -19.84
CA GLU A 159 -1.16 8.99 -19.87
C GLU A 159 -0.39 9.44 -21.11
N LYS A 160 -0.47 10.72 -21.41
CA LYS A 160 0.36 11.31 -22.45
C LYS A 160 1.85 11.05 -22.17
N GLY A 161 2.53 10.44 -23.15
CA GLY A 161 3.92 10.00 -23.03
C GLY A 161 4.11 8.56 -22.55
N SER A 162 3.05 7.88 -22.07
CA SER A 162 3.14 6.44 -21.81
C SER A 162 3.42 5.68 -23.10
N LEU A 163 4.24 4.63 -23.01
CA LEU A 163 4.58 3.78 -24.14
C LEU A 163 3.92 2.42 -24.00
N VAL A 164 3.18 2.00 -25.02
CA VAL A 164 2.51 0.71 -25.08
C VAL A 164 3.19 -0.18 -26.12
N GLY A 165 3.87 -1.23 -25.66
CA GLY A 165 4.43 -2.27 -26.52
C GLY A 165 3.46 -3.44 -26.63
N LEU A 166 2.78 -3.58 -27.77
CA LEU A 166 1.87 -4.69 -28.02
C LEU A 166 2.54 -5.77 -28.85
N HIS A 167 2.66 -6.96 -28.27
CA HIS A 167 3.25 -8.14 -28.87
C HIS A 167 2.15 -9.14 -29.25
N ALA A 168 2.01 -9.44 -30.52
CA ALA A 168 1.20 -10.56 -30.98
C ALA A 168 2.02 -11.85 -30.83
N LEU A 169 1.55 -12.79 -30.01
CA LEU A 169 2.27 -14.03 -29.68
C LEU A 169 1.85 -15.16 -30.63
N ASN A 170 2.85 -15.85 -31.16
CA ASN A 170 2.65 -17.15 -31.84
C ASN A 170 3.11 -18.26 -30.89
N VAL A 171 2.16 -18.77 -30.09
CA VAL A 171 2.42 -19.79 -29.07
C VAL A 171 2.32 -21.18 -29.68
N LYS A 172 3.35 -22.02 -29.47
CA LYS A 172 3.37 -23.43 -29.80
C LYS A 172 3.42 -24.23 -28.51
N LEU A 173 2.28 -24.76 -28.09
CA LEU A 173 2.18 -25.60 -26.90
C LEU A 173 2.99 -26.90 -27.08
N LYS A 174 3.59 -27.37 -26.01
CA LYS A 174 4.27 -28.66 -25.94
C LYS A 174 3.25 -29.79 -25.73
N ASN A 175 3.63 -31.03 -26.07
CA ASN A 175 2.77 -32.19 -25.93
C ASN A 175 2.26 -32.35 -24.51
N GLY A 176 0.93 -32.37 -24.35
CA GLY A 176 0.25 -32.52 -23.08
C GLY A 176 -0.08 -31.20 -22.35
N ALA A 177 0.46 -30.08 -22.80
CA ALA A 177 0.10 -28.78 -22.24
C ALA A 177 -1.15 -28.18 -22.89
N THR A 178 -1.97 -27.51 -22.13
CA THR A 178 -3.16 -26.78 -22.57
C THR A 178 -2.93 -25.28 -22.67
N SER A 179 -3.77 -24.59 -23.42
CA SER A 179 -3.74 -23.12 -23.49
C SER A 179 -4.08 -22.50 -22.13
N GLU A 180 -4.92 -23.14 -21.35
CA GLU A 180 -5.32 -22.69 -20.02
C GLU A 180 -4.15 -22.76 -19.03
N GLU A 181 -3.43 -23.90 -18.98
CA GLU A 181 -2.22 -24.03 -18.16
C GLU A 181 -1.14 -23.02 -18.54
N PHE A 182 -0.98 -22.74 -19.85
CA PHE A 182 -0.04 -21.72 -20.30
C PHE A 182 -0.46 -20.32 -19.82
N LYS A 183 -1.75 -19.95 -19.95
CA LYS A 183 -2.28 -18.67 -19.48
C LYS A 183 -2.17 -18.54 -17.95
N ASP A 184 -2.53 -19.58 -17.22
CA ASP A 184 -2.46 -19.59 -15.76
C ASP A 184 -1.03 -19.36 -15.26
N TYR A 185 -0.06 -20.06 -15.82
CA TYR A 185 1.34 -19.85 -15.49
C TYR A 185 1.80 -18.44 -15.87
N PHE A 186 1.39 -17.95 -17.04
CA PHE A 186 1.75 -16.61 -17.50
C PHE A 186 1.22 -15.54 -16.57
N ILE A 187 -0.03 -15.65 -16.14
CA ILE A 187 -0.70 -14.66 -15.28
C ILE A 187 -0.17 -14.74 -13.84
N ASN A 188 -0.05 -15.94 -13.29
CA ASN A 188 0.20 -16.12 -11.86
C ASN A 188 1.69 -16.18 -11.49
N GLU A 189 2.58 -16.56 -12.42
CA GLU A 189 4.00 -16.71 -12.17
C GLU A 189 4.86 -15.74 -13.00
N PHE A 190 4.60 -15.65 -14.31
CA PHE A 190 5.43 -14.86 -15.22
C PHE A 190 5.21 -13.36 -15.00
N ILE A 191 3.98 -12.85 -15.09
CA ILE A 191 3.66 -11.43 -14.96
C ILE A 191 4.18 -10.86 -13.64
N PRO A 192 3.88 -11.42 -12.44
CA PRO A 192 4.31 -10.82 -11.19
C PRO A 192 5.84 -10.70 -11.04
N LYS A 193 6.58 -11.70 -11.55
CA LYS A 193 8.04 -11.70 -11.50
C LYS A 193 8.63 -10.64 -12.44
N TYR A 194 8.08 -10.52 -13.63
CA TYR A 194 8.51 -9.52 -14.60
C TYR A 194 8.18 -8.11 -14.15
N GLU A 195 6.96 -7.82 -13.68
CA GLU A 195 6.59 -6.49 -13.14
C GLU A 195 7.46 -6.10 -11.95
N SER A 196 7.81 -7.06 -11.09
CA SER A 196 8.72 -6.80 -9.95
C SER A 196 10.12 -6.39 -10.42
N ALA A 197 10.60 -6.94 -11.54
CA ALA A 197 11.94 -6.69 -12.05
C ALA A 197 12.03 -5.43 -12.95
N TYR A 198 10.98 -5.13 -13.71
CA TYR A 198 10.92 -4.00 -14.64
C TYR A 198 10.19 -2.82 -14.00
N LYS A 199 10.91 -1.97 -13.27
CA LYS A 199 10.33 -0.78 -12.62
C LYS A 199 9.82 0.23 -13.64
N GLY A 200 8.66 0.82 -13.38
CA GLY A 200 8.00 1.74 -14.30
C GLY A 200 7.34 1.06 -15.50
N ALA A 201 7.11 -0.26 -15.40
CA ALA A 201 6.41 -1.03 -16.42
C ALA A 201 5.34 -1.94 -15.81
N THR A 202 4.24 -2.13 -16.55
CA THR A 202 3.24 -3.17 -16.28
C THR A 202 3.11 -4.10 -17.47
N LEU A 203 2.69 -5.34 -17.20
CA LEU A 203 2.59 -6.39 -18.19
C LEU A 203 1.21 -7.06 -18.12
N HIS A 204 0.57 -7.18 -19.26
CA HIS A 204 -0.72 -7.86 -19.38
C HIS A 204 -0.67 -8.97 -20.43
N LEU A 205 -1.31 -10.09 -20.14
CA LEU A 205 -1.69 -11.05 -21.16
C LEU A 205 -3.05 -10.64 -21.72
N VAL A 206 -3.18 -10.57 -23.03
CA VAL A 206 -4.41 -10.15 -23.72
C VAL A 206 -4.83 -11.17 -24.75
N ASP A 207 -6.14 -11.27 -24.98
CA ASP A 207 -6.71 -12.15 -26.01
C ASP A 207 -7.10 -11.33 -27.24
N GLY A 208 -6.72 -11.80 -28.41
CA GLY A 208 -7.22 -11.27 -29.69
C GLY A 208 -8.66 -11.69 -29.92
N ILE A 209 -9.60 -10.75 -29.76
CA ILE A 209 -11.04 -11.04 -29.84
C ILE A 209 -11.67 -10.69 -31.19
N ARG A 210 -10.95 -9.97 -32.04
CA ARG A 210 -11.39 -9.57 -33.39
C ARG A 210 -10.20 -9.23 -34.28
N GLY A 211 -10.38 -9.38 -35.59
CA GLY A 211 -9.43 -8.98 -36.62
C GLY A 211 -8.33 -10.00 -36.90
N LYS A 212 -7.18 -9.53 -37.39
CA LYS A 212 -6.09 -10.40 -37.87
C LYS A 212 -5.57 -11.39 -36.81
N ASN A 213 -5.59 -11.01 -35.57
CA ASN A 213 -5.05 -11.80 -34.46
C ASN A 213 -6.17 -12.41 -33.59
N GLU A 214 -7.37 -12.59 -34.15
CA GLU A 214 -8.48 -13.24 -33.44
C GLU A 214 -8.09 -14.67 -33.03
N GLY A 215 -8.35 -15.02 -31.76
CA GLY A 215 -7.98 -16.30 -31.17
C GLY A 215 -6.50 -16.44 -30.78
N SER A 216 -5.69 -15.42 -31.01
CA SER A 216 -4.28 -15.40 -30.60
C SER A 216 -4.11 -14.74 -29.22
N LEU A 217 -3.02 -15.10 -28.53
CA LEU A 217 -2.58 -14.39 -27.35
C LEU A 217 -1.76 -13.17 -27.75
N GLY A 218 -1.83 -12.15 -26.90
CA GLY A 218 -0.94 -11.00 -26.95
C GLY A 218 -0.32 -10.72 -25.61
N MET A 219 0.82 -10.06 -25.62
CA MET A 219 1.50 -9.54 -24.43
C MET A 219 1.58 -8.03 -24.59
N MET A 220 1.05 -7.29 -23.64
CA MET A 220 1.02 -5.84 -23.66
C MET A 220 1.87 -5.29 -22.53
N TRP A 221 2.98 -4.65 -22.89
CA TRP A 221 3.80 -3.86 -21.98
C TRP A 221 3.32 -2.42 -21.97
N ILE A 222 3.22 -1.84 -20.80
CA ILE A 222 2.98 -0.40 -20.61
C ILE A 222 4.13 0.14 -19.79
N PHE A 223 4.89 1.07 -20.35
CA PHE A 223 5.92 1.81 -19.65
C PHE A 223 5.40 3.20 -19.30
N ASP A 224 5.73 3.70 -18.11
CA ASP A 224 5.33 5.03 -17.64
C ASP A 224 5.77 6.14 -18.61
N SER A 225 6.92 5.95 -19.28
CA SER A 225 7.48 6.88 -20.29
C SER A 225 8.50 6.19 -21.20
N ASN A 226 8.93 6.90 -22.24
CA ASN A 226 10.06 6.49 -23.09
C ASN A 226 11.34 6.33 -22.27
N GLU A 227 11.60 7.19 -21.28
CA GLU A 227 12.76 7.11 -20.40
C GLU A 227 12.73 5.83 -19.57
N ALA A 228 11.57 5.47 -19.02
CA ALA A 228 11.40 4.21 -18.28
C ALA A 228 11.70 2.99 -19.18
N ARG A 229 11.20 2.98 -20.41
CA ARG A 229 11.48 1.91 -21.40
C ARG A 229 12.97 1.87 -21.74
N ASN A 230 13.62 3.01 -21.92
CA ASN A 230 15.02 3.11 -22.34
C ASN A 230 16.03 2.69 -21.25
N LEU A 231 15.58 2.46 -20.01
CA LEU A 231 16.40 1.76 -19.01
C LEU A 231 16.68 0.31 -19.43
N TYR A 232 15.78 -0.31 -20.16
CA TYR A 232 15.81 -1.73 -20.50
C TYR A 232 16.17 -2.01 -21.96
N PHE A 233 15.87 -1.08 -22.87
CA PHE A 233 16.07 -1.27 -24.29
C PHE A 233 16.70 -0.04 -24.91
N GLU A 234 17.72 -0.27 -25.73
CA GLU A 234 18.34 0.77 -26.55
C GLU A 234 17.34 1.31 -27.60
N GLU A 235 17.63 2.44 -28.24
CA GLU A 235 16.80 3.00 -29.32
C GLU A 235 16.56 2.03 -30.49
N ASN A 236 17.54 1.19 -30.78
CA ASN A 236 17.45 0.17 -31.81
C ASN A 236 16.72 -1.11 -31.38
N GLY A 237 16.16 -1.11 -30.14
CA GLY A 237 15.42 -2.25 -29.57
C GLY A 237 16.31 -3.35 -28.98
N GLN A 238 17.64 -3.21 -28.96
CA GLN A 238 18.52 -4.18 -28.32
C GLN A 238 18.42 -4.06 -26.78
N PRO A 239 18.54 -5.18 -26.03
CA PRO A 239 18.51 -5.15 -24.58
C PRO A 239 19.74 -4.43 -24.01
N THR A 240 19.53 -3.55 -23.05
CA THR A 240 20.59 -2.94 -22.25
C THR A 240 21.26 -3.98 -21.35
N LYS A 241 22.39 -3.62 -20.73
CA LYS A 241 23.03 -4.49 -19.74
C LYS A 241 22.09 -4.82 -18.56
N LEU A 242 21.33 -3.83 -18.08
CA LEU A 242 20.34 -4.03 -17.03
C LEU A 242 19.28 -5.07 -17.44
N ASN A 243 18.77 -4.98 -18.66
CA ASN A 243 17.80 -5.96 -19.17
C ASN A 243 18.39 -7.37 -19.23
N GLN A 244 19.64 -7.51 -19.65
CA GLN A 244 20.32 -8.83 -19.66
C GLN A 244 20.45 -9.42 -18.25
N GLU A 245 20.88 -8.63 -17.28
CA GLU A 245 20.99 -9.05 -15.86
C GLU A 245 19.63 -9.46 -15.29
N ILE A 246 18.56 -8.70 -15.61
CA ILE A 246 17.18 -9.06 -15.25
C ILE A 246 16.79 -10.40 -15.91
N GLY A 247 17.05 -10.55 -17.21
CA GLY A 247 16.75 -11.78 -17.94
C GLY A 247 17.40 -13.01 -17.31
N GLU A 248 18.64 -12.89 -16.86
CA GLU A 248 19.35 -13.95 -16.15
C GLU A 248 18.69 -14.29 -14.80
N SER A 249 18.25 -13.27 -14.07
CA SER A 249 17.56 -13.48 -12.78
C SER A 249 16.20 -14.16 -12.92
N LEU A 250 15.56 -14.02 -14.09
CA LEU A 250 14.24 -14.59 -14.42
C LEU A 250 14.31 -15.95 -15.12
N ASN A 251 15.48 -16.55 -15.28
CA ASN A 251 15.65 -17.83 -15.98
C ASN A 251 14.73 -18.93 -15.47
N GLY A 252 14.53 -19.06 -14.15
CA GLY A 252 13.64 -20.07 -13.59
C GLY A 252 12.19 -19.94 -14.02
N VAL A 253 11.68 -18.70 -14.11
CA VAL A 253 10.34 -18.40 -14.58
C VAL A 253 10.21 -18.69 -16.10
N ASN A 254 11.22 -18.29 -16.86
CA ASN A 254 11.27 -18.56 -18.30
C ASN A 254 11.31 -20.06 -18.61
N GLU A 255 12.10 -20.83 -17.86
CA GLU A 255 12.15 -22.29 -17.96
C GLU A 255 10.81 -22.94 -17.62
N GLY A 256 10.11 -22.45 -16.56
CA GLY A 256 8.78 -22.92 -16.19
C GLY A 256 7.79 -22.76 -17.33
N LEU A 257 7.70 -21.55 -17.88
CA LEU A 257 6.81 -21.26 -19.01
C LEU A 257 7.21 -22.06 -20.27
N SER A 258 8.50 -22.22 -20.51
CA SER A 258 9.01 -22.98 -21.66
C SER A 258 8.69 -24.50 -21.60
N LYS A 259 8.36 -25.04 -20.42
CA LYS A 259 7.87 -26.43 -20.30
C LYS A 259 6.47 -26.61 -20.88
N LEU A 260 5.66 -25.54 -20.84
CA LEU A 260 4.29 -25.54 -21.36
C LEU A 260 4.23 -25.19 -22.85
N GLY A 261 5.10 -24.31 -23.33
CA GLY A 261 5.12 -23.89 -24.72
C GLY A 261 6.33 -23.02 -25.06
N ASN A 262 6.52 -22.80 -26.35
CA ASN A 262 7.44 -21.80 -26.87
C ASN A 262 6.65 -20.76 -27.64
N TRP A 263 7.14 -19.54 -27.71
CA TRP A 263 6.50 -18.51 -28.51
C TRP A 263 7.52 -17.65 -29.26
N THR A 264 7.02 -17.05 -30.32
CA THR A 264 7.67 -15.91 -30.98
C THR A 264 6.70 -14.76 -30.99
N SER A 265 7.18 -13.53 -31.05
CA SER A 265 6.34 -12.35 -31.07
C SER A 265 6.68 -11.42 -32.22
N GLN A 266 5.69 -10.70 -32.68
CA GLN A 266 5.83 -9.48 -33.47
C GLN A 266 5.26 -8.36 -32.63
N TYR A 267 5.98 -7.24 -32.50
CA TYR A 267 5.55 -6.14 -31.63
C TYR A 267 5.58 -4.80 -32.37
N THR A 268 4.84 -3.86 -31.83
CA THR A 268 4.87 -2.46 -32.18
C THR A 268 4.76 -1.65 -30.90
N ASP A 269 5.62 -0.65 -30.74
CA ASP A 269 5.55 0.31 -29.68
C ASP A 269 4.70 1.50 -30.13
N TRP A 270 3.81 1.93 -29.23
CA TRP A 270 2.90 3.07 -29.43
C TRP A 270 3.08 4.05 -28.30
N GLU A 271 3.24 5.34 -28.62
CA GLU A 271 3.25 6.42 -27.64
C GLU A 271 1.87 7.05 -27.54
N ILE A 272 1.42 7.31 -26.32
CA ILE A 272 0.16 8.00 -26.05
C ILE A 272 0.39 9.52 -26.21
N ASN A 273 -0.36 10.17 -27.10
CA ASN A 273 -0.26 11.60 -27.41
C ASN A 273 -1.31 12.44 -26.66
#